data_e0df841a91afeec2f7dfd990ff6d9028
#
_entry.id   e0df841a91afeec2f7dfd990ff6d9028
#
_cell.length_a   1.000
_cell.length_b   1.000
_cell.length_c   1.000
_cell.angle_alpha   90.00
_cell.angle_beta   90.00
_cell.angle_gamma   90.00
#
_symmetry.space_group_name_H-M   'P 1'
#
loop_
_entity.id
_entity.type
_entity.pdbx_description
1 polymer ?
#
loop_
_entity_poly.entity_id
_entity_poly.type
_entity_poly.pdbx_seq_one_letter_code
_entity_poly.pdbx_strand_id
1 'polypeptide(L)'
;MKVLALGRKPAREYRGLRWVAAALALTGAFALASCGGAFTETFQRGYVLQEGALEQIPIGASQEQVLIVLGTPSTVATVSGEAFYYISQKTQRSAAFMPTHIVDQRVIAVYFDKDRKVVRLANYGMRDGKIFDFISQKTPTGGEELTLIGNMFKNLNPFTIMQ
;
A
#
# COMPACT_ATOMS: atom_id res chain seq x y z
N MET A 1 -44.13 -50.06 -59.84
CA MET A 1 -43.09 -49.80 -58.86
C MET A 1 -42.43 -48.45 -59.15
N LYS A 2 -42.81 -47.40 -58.34
CA LYS A 2 -42.22 -46.05 -58.46
C LYS A 2 -41.17 -45.88 -57.33
N VAL A 3 -39.95 -45.78 -57.74
CA VAL A 3 -38.82 -45.54 -56.80
C VAL A 3 -38.77 -44.02 -56.57
N LEU A 4 -39.00 -43.58 -55.31
CA LEU A 4 -38.84 -42.21 -54.91
C LEU A 4 -37.33 -41.89 -54.80
N ALA A 5 -36.84 -40.99 -55.65
CA ALA A 5 -35.49 -40.41 -55.54
C ALA A 5 -35.49 -39.36 -54.43
N LEU A 6 -34.83 -39.66 -53.32
CA LEU A 6 -34.50 -38.68 -52.30
C LEU A 6 -33.43 -37.70 -52.82
N GLY A 7 -33.86 -36.47 -53.13
CA GLY A 7 -32.93 -35.39 -53.50
C GLY A 7 -32.01 -35.01 -52.33
N ARG A 8 -30.73 -35.27 -52.47
CA ARG A 8 -29.68 -34.76 -51.59
C ARG A 8 -29.54 -33.27 -51.81
N LYS A 9 -29.94 -32.47 -50.82
CA LYS A 9 -29.71 -31.01 -50.81
C LYS A 9 -28.16 -30.76 -50.77
N PRO A 10 -27.67 -29.78 -51.55
CA PRO A 10 -26.24 -29.53 -51.63
C PRO A 10 -25.67 -28.93 -50.33
N ALA A 11 -24.58 -29.46 -49.86
CA ALA A 11 -23.87 -29.11 -48.65
C ALA A 11 -23.25 -27.67 -48.65
N ARG A 12 -23.71 -26.81 -49.52
CA ARG A 12 -23.11 -25.46 -49.73
C ARG A 12 -23.61 -24.38 -48.81
N GLU A 13 -24.78 -24.57 -48.19
CA GLU A 13 -25.44 -23.53 -47.32
C GLU A 13 -24.82 -23.43 -45.92
N TYR A 14 -24.19 -24.49 -45.43
CA TYR A 14 -23.66 -24.50 -44.06
C TYR A 14 -22.27 -23.87 -43.93
N ARG A 15 -21.58 -23.54 -45.03
CA ARG A 15 -20.25 -22.91 -44.99
C ARG A 15 -20.31 -21.48 -44.43
N GLY A 16 -21.33 -20.69 -44.84
CA GLY A 16 -21.53 -19.32 -44.32
C GLY A 16 -21.86 -19.31 -42.81
N LEU A 17 -22.74 -20.23 -42.39
CA LEU A 17 -23.16 -20.33 -40.98
C LEU A 17 -22.01 -20.73 -40.07
N ARG A 18 -21.07 -21.55 -40.54
CA ARG A 18 -19.85 -21.92 -39.77
C ARG A 18 -18.91 -20.74 -39.57
N TRP A 19 -18.76 -19.85 -40.55
CA TRP A 19 -17.95 -18.65 -40.44
C TRP A 19 -18.57 -17.62 -39.48
N VAL A 20 -19.90 -17.47 -39.51
CA VAL A 20 -20.65 -16.60 -38.60
C VAL A 20 -20.56 -17.13 -37.16
N ALA A 21 -20.71 -18.44 -36.96
CA ALA A 21 -20.55 -19.05 -35.64
C ALA A 21 -19.13 -18.95 -35.09
N ALA A 22 -18.11 -19.08 -35.95
CA ALA A 22 -16.71 -18.92 -35.56
C ALA A 22 -16.41 -17.45 -35.20
N ALA A 23 -16.94 -16.48 -35.94
CA ALA A 23 -16.78 -15.06 -35.63
C ALA A 23 -17.45 -14.66 -34.31
N LEU A 24 -18.67 -15.19 -34.03
CA LEU A 24 -19.36 -14.99 -32.76
C LEU A 24 -18.66 -15.63 -31.58
N ALA A 25 -18.03 -16.79 -31.75
CA ALA A 25 -17.24 -17.45 -30.72
C ALA A 25 -15.94 -16.65 -30.41
N LEU A 26 -15.32 -16.09 -31.44
CA LEU A 26 -14.10 -15.27 -31.28
C LEU A 26 -14.38 -13.95 -30.55
N THR A 27 -15.50 -13.27 -30.87
CA THR A 27 -15.90 -12.04 -30.18
C THR A 27 -16.33 -12.30 -28.74
N GLY A 28 -16.95 -13.44 -28.44
CA GLY A 28 -17.30 -13.86 -27.09
C GLY A 28 -16.08 -14.15 -26.23
N ALA A 29 -15.02 -14.74 -26.79
CA ALA A 29 -13.77 -15.02 -26.09
C ALA A 29 -12.99 -13.72 -25.71
N PHE A 30 -13.05 -12.70 -26.56
CA PHE A 30 -12.44 -11.39 -26.28
C PHE A 30 -13.16 -10.60 -25.17
N ALA A 31 -14.49 -10.76 -25.07
CA ALA A 31 -15.28 -10.09 -24.03
C ALA A 31 -15.01 -10.65 -22.63
N LEU A 32 -14.68 -11.94 -22.51
CA LEU A 32 -14.32 -12.56 -21.22
C LEU A 32 -12.91 -12.19 -20.73
N ALA A 33 -11.99 -11.85 -21.63
CA ALA A 33 -10.65 -11.42 -21.27
C ALA A 33 -10.60 -10.00 -20.66
N SER A 34 -11.62 -9.18 -20.88
CA SER A 34 -11.70 -7.81 -20.36
C SER A 34 -12.07 -7.70 -18.88
N CYS A 35 -12.53 -8.77 -18.22
CA CYS A 35 -12.89 -8.79 -16.80
C CYS A 35 -11.71 -9.10 -15.85
N GLY A 36 -10.48 -9.22 -16.35
CA GLY A 36 -9.27 -9.40 -15.56
C GLY A 36 -8.77 -8.11 -14.94
N GLY A 37 -9.65 -7.29 -14.35
CA GLY A 37 -9.23 -6.18 -13.49
C GLY A 37 -8.36 -6.75 -12.38
N ALA A 38 -7.11 -6.34 -12.30
CA ALA A 38 -6.21 -6.72 -11.22
C ALA A 38 -6.86 -6.32 -9.89
N PHE A 39 -7.38 -7.29 -9.15
CA PHE A 39 -7.92 -7.09 -7.81
C PHE A 39 -6.75 -6.84 -6.85
N THR A 40 -6.19 -5.64 -6.93
CA THR A 40 -5.15 -5.23 -6.02
C THR A 40 -5.80 -4.78 -4.71
N GLU A 41 -5.64 -5.56 -3.66
CA GLU A 41 -6.10 -5.22 -2.33
C GLU A 41 -5.01 -4.45 -1.60
N THR A 42 -5.37 -3.30 -1.04
CA THR A 42 -4.48 -2.48 -0.21
C THR A 42 -4.96 -2.55 1.23
N PHE A 43 -4.06 -2.93 2.12
CA PHE A 43 -4.31 -2.99 3.55
C PHE A 43 -3.46 -1.93 4.25
N GLN A 44 -4.08 -1.18 5.17
CA GLN A 44 -3.37 -0.27 6.05
C GLN A 44 -3.32 -0.87 7.45
N ARG A 45 -2.13 -0.85 8.06
CA ARG A 45 -1.86 -1.35 9.41
C ARG A 45 -1.21 -0.25 10.24
N GLY A 46 -1.47 -0.28 11.55
CA GLY A 46 -0.93 0.71 12.49
C GLY A 46 -1.66 2.04 12.41
N TYR A 47 -0.94 3.12 12.62
CA TYR A 47 -1.48 4.47 12.68
C TYR A 47 -1.95 4.97 11.31
N VAL A 48 -3.11 5.62 11.28
CA VAL A 48 -3.63 6.26 10.06
C VAL A 48 -3.52 7.76 10.23
N LEU A 49 -2.52 8.37 9.56
CA LEU A 49 -2.38 9.82 9.56
C LEU A 49 -3.50 10.46 8.76
N GLN A 50 -4.24 11.37 9.40
CA GLN A 50 -5.19 12.22 8.70
C GLN A 50 -4.46 13.32 7.92
N GLU A 51 -4.96 13.65 6.76
CA GLU A 51 -4.41 14.73 5.93
C GLU A 51 -4.46 16.06 6.70
N GLY A 52 -3.35 16.80 6.71
CA GLY A 52 -3.23 18.06 7.43
C GLY A 52 -3.10 17.95 8.96
N ALA A 53 -3.05 16.74 9.54
CA ALA A 53 -2.95 16.61 11.00
C ALA A 53 -1.61 17.14 11.55
N LEU A 54 -0.51 16.97 10.82
CA LEU A 54 0.81 17.48 11.25
C LEU A 54 0.87 19.02 11.23
N GLU A 55 0.14 19.66 10.35
CA GLU A 55 0.07 21.12 10.22
C GLU A 55 -0.67 21.76 11.40
N GLN A 56 -1.51 20.98 12.10
CA GLN A 56 -2.23 21.43 13.31
C GLN A 56 -1.37 21.37 14.57
N ILE A 57 -0.13 20.88 14.47
CA ILE A 57 0.80 20.75 15.58
C ILE A 57 1.96 21.73 15.37
N PRO A 58 1.86 22.99 15.82
CA PRO A 58 2.97 23.92 15.73
C PRO A 58 4.10 23.54 16.69
N ILE A 59 5.30 23.99 16.40
CA ILE A 59 6.41 23.94 17.37
C ILE A 59 5.98 24.73 18.62
N GLY A 60 6.24 24.17 19.80
CA GLY A 60 5.79 24.68 21.09
C GLY A 60 4.40 24.17 21.54
N ALA A 61 3.70 23.39 20.72
CA ALA A 61 2.46 22.73 21.13
C ALA A 61 2.69 21.81 22.34
N SER A 62 1.70 21.68 23.21
CA SER A 62 1.80 20.81 24.37
C SER A 62 1.62 19.32 23.97
N GLN A 63 2.11 18.43 24.81
CA GLN A 63 1.95 16.98 24.62
C GLN A 63 0.45 16.57 24.56
N GLU A 64 -0.39 17.22 25.36
CA GLU A 64 -1.83 17.00 25.37
C GLU A 64 -2.47 17.41 24.04
N GLN A 65 -2.03 18.52 23.45
CA GLN A 65 -2.50 18.95 22.13
C GLN A 65 -2.11 17.92 21.05
N VAL A 66 -0.90 17.37 21.11
CA VAL A 66 -0.46 16.30 20.20
C VAL A 66 -1.34 15.06 20.35
N LEU A 67 -1.68 14.66 21.58
CA LEU A 67 -2.56 13.53 21.85
C LEU A 67 -4.00 13.77 21.36
N ILE A 68 -4.49 15.01 21.40
CA ILE A 68 -5.81 15.36 20.87
C ILE A 68 -5.82 15.26 19.33
N VAL A 69 -4.77 15.74 18.67
CA VAL A 69 -4.70 15.78 17.19
C VAL A 69 -4.33 14.42 16.59
N LEU A 70 -3.29 13.76 17.12
CA LEU A 70 -2.78 12.52 16.59
C LEU A 70 -3.29 11.28 17.34
N GLY A 71 -3.87 11.44 18.51
CA GLY A 71 -4.29 10.31 19.33
C GLY A 71 -3.12 9.61 20.04
N THR A 72 -3.34 8.38 20.46
CA THR A 72 -2.35 7.59 21.20
C THR A 72 -1.19 7.18 20.29
N PRO A 73 0.08 7.42 20.69
CA PRO A 73 1.24 6.98 19.90
C PRO A 73 1.38 5.46 19.89
N SER A 74 1.99 4.94 18.84
CA SER A 74 2.32 3.51 18.73
C SER A 74 3.38 3.09 19.75
N THR A 75 4.32 3.98 20.05
CA THR A 75 5.35 3.80 21.08
C THR A 75 5.91 5.15 21.54
N VAL A 76 6.48 5.16 22.73
CA VAL A 76 7.18 6.30 23.33
C VAL A 76 8.62 5.88 23.59
N ALA A 77 9.58 6.74 23.28
CA ALA A 77 10.98 6.52 23.61
C ALA A 77 11.64 7.79 24.12
N THR A 78 12.74 7.62 24.89
CA THR A 78 13.47 8.70 25.56
C THR A 78 14.96 8.67 25.20
N VAL A 79 15.29 8.45 23.93
CA VAL A 79 16.68 8.33 23.45
C VAL A 79 17.40 9.69 23.46
N SER A 80 16.74 10.73 22.95
CA SER A 80 17.29 12.10 22.87
C SER A 80 16.32 13.13 23.48
N GLY A 81 15.60 12.74 24.51
CA GLY A 81 14.42 13.42 25.05
C GLY A 81 13.18 12.55 24.83
N GLU A 82 12.04 12.95 25.38
CA GLU A 82 10.80 12.23 25.17
C GLU A 82 10.32 12.42 23.73
N ALA A 83 9.95 11.32 23.08
CA ALA A 83 9.42 11.35 21.73
C ALA A 83 8.25 10.36 21.56
N PHE A 84 7.19 10.81 20.88
CA PHE A 84 6.07 9.98 20.46
C PHE A 84 6.28 9.50 19.04
N TYR A 85 6.10 8.21 18.81
CA TYR A 85 6.22 7.59 17.50
C TYR A 85 4.88 7.00 17.05
N TYR A 86 4.46 7.40 15.86
CA TYR A 86 3.26 6.89 15.19
C TYR A 86 3.70 6.13 13.95
N ILE A 87 3.42 4.84 13.94
CA ILE A 87 3.93 3.91 12.93
C ILE A 87 2.79 3.48 12.03
N SER A 88 2.94 3.68 10.73
CA SER A 88 1.99 3.25 9.71
C SER A 88 2.66 2.41 8.62
N GLN A 89 1.91 1.44 8.10
CA GLN A 89 2.36 0.56 7.03
C GLN A 89 1.22 0.32 6.05
N LYS A 90 1.48 0.55 4.76
CA LYS A 90 0.61 0.14 3.66
C LYS A 90 1.17 -1.12 3.02
N THR A 91 0.34 -2.13 2.90
CA THR A 91 0.68 -3.36 2.21
C THR A 91 -0.29 -3.58 1.05
N GLN A 92 0.19 -4.20 -0.02
CA GLN A 92 -0.57 -4.45 -1.22
C GLN A 92 -0.46 -5.92 -1.61
N ARG A 93 -1.57 -6.49 -2.07
CA ARG A 93 -1.66 -7.85 -2.58
C ARG A 93 -2.31 -7.83 -3.95
N SER A 94 -1.60 -8.30 -4.96
CA SER A 94 -2.07 -8.28 -6.36
C SER A 94 -3.11 -9.35 -6.68
N ALA A 95 -3.13 -10.46 -5.91
CA ALA A 95 -4.14 -11.51 -6.02
C ALA A 95 -4.25 -12.25 -4.67
N ALA A 96 -5.40 -12.89 -4.40
CA ALA A 96 -5.69 -13.55 -3.12
C ALA A 96 -4.66 -14.63 -2.72
N PHE A 97 -4.03 -15.28 -3.69
CA PHE A 97 -3.02 -16.33 -3.50
C PHE A 97 -1.58 -15.80 -3.50
N MET A 98 -1.37 -14.49 -3.76
CA MET A 98 -0.03 -13.87 -3.78
C MET A 98 0.36 -13.33 -2.40
N PRO A 99 1.67 -13.30 -2.09
CA PRO A 99 2.16 -12.68 -0.87
C PRO A 99 1.88 -11.18 -0.88
N THR A 100 1.70 -10.62 0.32
CA THR A 100 1.51 -9.19 0.52
C THR A 100 2.85 -8.49 0.50
N HIS A 101 2.97 -7.41 -0.27
CA HIS A 101 4.17 -6.57 -0.33
C HIS A 101 3.94 -5.24 0.38
N ILE A 102 4.96 -4.74 1.08
CA ILE A 102 4.94 -3.40 1.68
C ILE A 102 5.17 -2.39 0.55
N VAL A 103 4.21 -1.47 0.38
CA VAL A 103 4.28 -0.42 -0.64
C VAL A 103 4.60 0.95 -0.06
N ASP A 104 4.25 1.18 1.21
CA ASP A 104 4.62 2.39 1.94
C ASP A 104 4.72 2.08 3.44
N GLN A 105 5.68 2.72 4.08
CA GLN A 105 5.90 2.62 5.52
C GLN A 105 6.37 3.96 6.04
N ARG A 106 5.73 4.46 7.10
CA ARG A 106 6.00 5.76 7.70
C ARG A 106 6.14 5.66 9.19
N VAL A 107 7.07 6.43 9.74
CA VAL A 107 7.25 6.66 11.16
C VAL A 107 7.21 8.15 11.40
N ILE A 108 6.14 8.64 12.01
CA ILE A 108 6.04 10.03 12.43
C ILE A 108 6.61 10.11 13.84
N ALA A 109 7.54 11.00 14.06
CA ALA A 109 8.15 11.28 15.35
C ALA A 109 7.85 12.71 15.79
N VAL A 110 7.35 12.84 17.01
CA VAL A 110 7.12 14.13 17.67
C VAL A 110 8.04 14.18 18.87
N TYR A 111 8.98 15.11 18.87
CA TYR A 111 10.00 15.29 19.92
C TYR A 111 9.62 16.40 20.86
N PHE A 112 9.78 16.14 22.14
CA PHE A 112 9.43 17.08 23.22
C PHE A 112 10.67 17.53 23.98
N ASP A 113 10.60 18.74 24.50
CA ASP A 113 11.53 19.27 25.48
C ASP A 113 11.19 18.81 26.91
N LYS A 114 11.94 19.31 27.89
CA LYS A 114 11.71 19.02 29.31
C LYS A 114 10.39 19.56 29.83
N ASP A 115 9.83 20.59 29.17
CA ASP A 115 8.55 21.21 29.50
C ASP A 115 7.37 20.56 28.76
N ARG A 116 7.62 19.41 28.12
CA ARG A 116 6.65 18.63 27.32
C ARG A 116 6.05 19.42 26.15
N LYS A 117 6.86 20.30 25.56
CA LYS A 117 6.49 21.04 24.35
C LYS A 117 7.19 20.50 23.12
N VAL A 118 6.50 20.52 22.00
CA VAL A 118 7.03 20.06 20.72
C VAL A 118 8.19 20.94 20.27
N VAL A 119 9.35 20.35 20.11
CA VAL A 119 10.55 21.02 19.58
C VAL A 119 10.84 20.63 18.14
N ARG A 120 10.41 19.45 17.72
CA ARG A 120 10.65 18.95 16.36
C ARG A 120 9.58 17.92 15.96
N LEU A 121 9.20 17.98 14.70
CA LEU A 121 8.41 16.96 14.02
C LEU A 121 9.28 16.33 12.93
N ALA A 122 9.16 15.03 12.74
CA ALA A 122 9.78 14.33 11.64
C ALA A 122 8.80 13.30 11.05
N ASN A 123 8.90 13.06 9.75
CA ASN A 123 8.11 12.07 9.04
C ASN A 123 9.08 11.18 8.25
N TYR A 124 9.48 10.09 8.87
CA TYR A 124 10.43 9.15 8.28
C TYR A 124 9.73 8.15 7.38
N GLY A 125 10.33 7.91 6.23
CA GLY A 125 9.96 6.84 5.31
C GLY A 125 11.18 6.31 4.59
N MET A 126 10.99 5.32 3.75
CA MET A 126 12.05 4.75 2.93
C MET A 126 12.09 5.42 1.56
N ARG A 127 13.28 5.88 1.17
CA ARG A 127 13.56 6.43 -0.15
C ARG A 127 14.90 5.86 -0.64
N ASP A 128 14.89 5.17 -1.77
CA ASP A 128 16.08 4.52 -2.35
C ASP A 128 16.82 3.59 -1.36
N GLY A 129 16.05 2.85 -0.54
CA GLY A 129 16.59 1.94 0.47
C GLY A 129 17.17 2.62 1.71
N LYS A 130 17.04 3.94 1.84
CA LYS A 130 17.53 4.73 2.98
C LYS A 130 16.39 5.41 3.72
N ILE A 131 16.56 5.60 5.03
CA ILE A 131 15.64 6.38 5.83
C ILE A 131 15.75 7.84 5.42
N PHE A 132 14.61 8.46 5.09
CA PHE A 132 14.51 9.84 4.67
C PHE A 132 13.45 10.56 5.49
N ASP A 133 13.74 11.76 5.98
CA ASP A 133 12.77 12.60 6.66
C ASP A 133 12.10 13.54 5.65
N PHE A 134 10.82 13.35 5.44
CA PHE A 134 10.02 14.11 4.48
C PHE A 134 9.67 15.53 4.94
N ILE A 135 9.81 15.84 6.24
CA ILE A 135 9.60 17.20 6.76
C ILE A 135 10.87 18.02 6.55
N SER A 136 12.02 17.53 7.05
CA SER A 136 13.30 18.24 6.89
C SER A 136 13.94 18.05 5.52
N GLN A 137 13.42 17.11 4.72
CA GLN A 137 13.95 16.71 3.41
C GLN A 137 15.43 16.28 3.45
N LYS A 138 15.81 15.60 4.52
CA LYS A 138 17.18 15.13 4.75
C LYS A 138 17.20 13.66 5.09
N THR A 139 18.34 13.02 4.81
CA THR A 139 18.64 11.68 5.32
C THR A 139 19.32 11.86 6.69
N PRO A 140 18.77 11.26 7.76
CA PRO A 140 19.44 11.30 9.07
C PRO A 140 20.85 10.71 8.99
N THR A 141 21.83 11.35 9.63
CA THR A 141 23.25 11.01 9.51
C THR A 141 23.81 10.32 10.75
N GLY A 142 23.14 9.28 11.25
CA GLY A 142 23.66 8.45 12.34
C GLY A 142 23.12 8.82 13.72
N GLY A 143 23.56 8.03 14.73
CA GLY A 143 23.16 8.17 16.13
C GLY A 143 22.15 7.12 16.59
N GLU A 144 21.87 7.11 17.89
CA GLU A 144 20.92 6.15 18.52
C GLU A 144 19.51 6.29 17.98
N GLU A 145 19.10 7.51 17.64
CA GLU A 145 17.81 7.83 17.05
C GLU A 145 17.62 7.10 15.69
N LEU A 146 18.63 7.15 14.82
CA LEU A 146 18.58 6.47 13.53
C LEU A 146 18.52 4.94 13.71
N THR A 147 19.23 4.41 14.70
CA THR A 147 19.16 2.99 15.04
C THR A 147 17.77 2.58 15.52
N LEU A 148 17.16 3.39 16.39
CA LEU A 148 15.79 3.17 16.86
C LEU A 148 14.79 3.17 15.72
N ILE A 149 14.83 4.20 14.86
CA ILE A 149 13.95 4.32 13.68
C ILE A 149 14.21 3.17 12.70
N GLY A 150 15.48 2.82 12.47
CA GLY A 150 15.86 1.68 11.63
C GLY A 150 15.29 0.35 12.15
N ASN A 151 15.30 0.15 13.47
CA ASN A 151 14.70 -1.03 14.10
C ASN A 151 13.16 -1.02 13.96
N MET A 152 12.52 0.15 14.06
CA MET A 152 11.08 0.26 13.79
C MET A 152 10.75 -0.17 12.36
N PHE A 153 11.53 0.26 11.36
CA PHE A 153 11.34 -0.18 9.98
C PHE A 153 11.59 -1.68 9.78
N LYS A 154 12.62 -2.25 10.41
CA LYS A 154 12.94 -3.68 10.32
C LYS A 154 11.88 -4.56 10.97
N ASN A 155 11.45 -4.21 12.19
CA ASN A 155 10.49 -5.02 12.95
C ASN A 155 9.09 -5.06 12.32
N LEU A 156 8.78 -4.10 11.46
CA LEU A 156 7.52 -4.08 10.71
C LEU A 156 7.59 -4.89 9.40
N ASN A 157 8.77 -5.36 9.02
CA ASN A 157 8.99 -6.14 7.81
C ASN A 157 9.22 -7.62 8.15
N PRO A 158 8.17 -8.49 8.17
CA PRO A 158 8.27 -9.88 8.59
C PRO A 158 9.18 -10.74 7.70
N PHE A 159 9.54 -10.24 6.50
CA PHE A 159 10.39 -10.96 5.55
C PHE A 159 11.90 -10.71 5.74
N THR A 160 12.32 -9.78 6.62
CA THR A 160 13.74 -9.49 6.85
C THR A 160 14.37 -10.40 7.92
N ILE A 161 13.57 -11.24 8.60
CA ILE A 161 14.03 -12.12 9.70
C ILE A 161 14.58 -13.46 9.17
N MET A 162 14.53 -13.71 7.85
CA MET A 162 14.97 -14.98 7.23
C MET A 162 16.23 -14.82 6.36
N GLN A 163 17.20 -13.99 6.74
CA GLN A 163 18.55 -14.02 6.18
C GLN A 163 19.58 -14.07 7.27
#